data_986d29094099b8fa23f65d9cee1d9a2a
#
_entry.id   986d29094099b8fa23f65d9cee1d9a2a
#
_cell.length_a   1.000
_cell.length_b   1.000
_cell.length_c   1.000
_cell.angle_alpha   90.00
_cell.angle_beta   90.00
_cell.angle_gamma   90.00
#
_symmetry.space_group_name_H-M   'P 1'
#
loop_
_entity.id
_entity.type
_entity.pdbx_description
1 polymer ?
#
loop_
_entity_poly.entity_id
_entity_poly.type
_entity_poly.pdbx_seq_one_letter_code
_entity_poly.pdbx_strand_id
1 'polypeptide(L)'
;MHYGMAIDTKLCFGCTACAVACKSNNNLPNNMWWNRVVTDGGKYADTARGIYPNVVMTHYPVNCQHCEKPACAAACPTGATYRDEETGIVVQDTEKCIGCGTCIQACPYEVRTLNEGEPAYAVDFPLGDFDAPQHKVNTVEKCTFCGNRIARGEVPACMELCPGRARFWGDLDDPQSDVSRAIEGRETMRLLEEEGTKPSVYYLV
;
A
#
# COMPACT_ATOMS: atom_id res chain seq x y z
N MET A 1 -1.20 -3.73 19.03
CA MET A 1 -1.84 -3.05 17.86
C MET A 1 -1.49 -3.79 16.58
N HIS A 2 -2.43 -3.89 15.70
CA HIS A 2 -2.23 -4.47 14.38
C HIS A 2 -2.88 -3.57 13.33
N TYR A 3 -2.15 -2.62 12.82
CA TYR A 3 -2.69 -1.70 11.83
C TYR A 3 -3.05 -2.40 10.51
N GLY A 4 -4.22 -2.05 9.98
CA GLY A 4 -4.73 -2.55 8.72
C GLY A 4 -5.59 -1.54 7.97
N MET A 5 -6.03 -1.95 6.80
CA MET A 5 -6.88 -1.14 5.93
C MET A 5 -7.98 -2.01 5.33
N ALA A 6 -9.17 -1.46 5.19
CA ALA A 6 -10.22 -2.04 4.37
C ALA A 6 -10.53 -1.11 3.19
N ILE A 7 -10.80 -1.69 2.03
CA ILE A 7 -11.10 -0.97 0.79
C ILE A 7 -12.42 -1.49 0.24
N ASP A 8 -13.43 -0.64 0.18
CA ASP A 8 -14.73 -0.98 -0.36
C ASP A 8 -14.72 -0.88 -1.88
N THR A 9 -14.80 -2.03 -2.55
CA THR A 9 -14.73 -2.11 -4.01
C THR A 9 -15.97 -1.53 -4.70
N LYS A 10 -17.11 -1.46 -4.00
CA LYS A 10 -18.34 -0.85 -4.52
C LYS A 10 -18.34 0.67 -4.45
N LEU A 11 -17.58 1.23 -3.50
CA LEU A 11 -17.37 2.68 -3.39
C LEU A 11 -16.17 3.17 -4.21
N CYS A 12 -15.26 2.25 -4.57
CA CYS A 12 -14.09 2.59 -5.37
C CYS A 12 -14.45 2.65 -6.86
N PHE A 13 -14.41 3.84 -7.44
CA PHE A 13 -14.67 4.06 -8.87
C PHE A 13 -13.39 4.28 -9.71
N GLY A 14 -12.22 3.88 -9.20
CA GLY A 14 -10.99 3.84 -9.98
C GLY A 14 -10.33 5.20 -10.28
N CYS A 15 -10.68 6.28 -9.57
CA CYS A 15 -10.22 7.65 -9.86
C CYS A 15 -8.71 7.90 -9.68
N THR A 16 -7.95 6.96 -9.14
CA THR A 16 -6.51 7.04 -8.85
C THR A 16 -6.07 8.14 -7.85
N ALA A 17 -6.98 8.90 -7.26
CA ALA A 17 -6.67 9.95 -6.28
C ALA A 17 -5.80 9.43 -5.12
N CYS A 18 -6.00 8.18 -4.69
CA CYS A 18 -5.19 7.55 -3.66
C CYS A 18 -3.72 7.34 -4.07
N ALA A 19 -3.44 7.08 -5.35
CA ALA A 19 -2.08 6.96 -5.87
C ALA A 19 -1.40 8.35 -5.92
N VAL A 20 -2.11 9.36 -6.40
CA VAL A 20 -1.63 10.75 -6.43
C VAL A 20 -1.40 11.29 -5.01
N ALA A 21 -2.36 11.08 -4.10
CA ALA A 21 -2.23 11.45 -2.70
C ALA A 21 -0.98 10.83 -2.04
N CYS A 22 -0.75 9.53 -2.28
CA CYS A 22 0.43 8.84 -1.80
C CYS A 22 1.71 9.44 -2.36
N LYS A 23 1.73 9.70 -3.68
CA LYS A 23 2.90 10.27 -4.38
C LYS A 23 3.22 11.66 -3.86
N SER A 24 2.24 12.54 -3.76
CA SER A 24 2.42 13.91 -3.28
C SER A 24 2.83 13.93 -1.81
N ASN A 25 2.08 13.26 -0.93
CA ASN A 25 2.32 13.29 0.51
C ASN A 25 3.72 12.77 0.90
N ASN A 26 4.17 11.70 0.24
CA ASN A 26 5.47 11.10 0.55
C ASN A 26 6.61 11.65 -0.34
N ASN A 27 6.37 12.71 -1.12
CA ASN A 27 7.33 13.31 -2.03
C ASN A 27 8.04 12.29 -2.92
N LEU A 28 7.30 11.30 -3.48
CA LEU A 28 7.89 10.21 -4.25
C LEU A 28 8.52 10.72 -5.56
N PRO A 29 9.73 10.25 -5.92
CA PRO A 29 10.39 10.60 -7.17
C PRO A 29 9.55 10.26 -8.41
N ASN A 30 9.87 10.85 -9.56
CA ASN A 30 9.06 10.82 -10.78
C ASN A 30 8.55 9.44 -11.18
N ASN A 31 9.38 8.41 -11.14
CA ASN A 31 9.03 7.05 -11.60
C ASN A 31 8.61 6.10 -10.47
N MET A 32 8.44 6.60 -9.25
CA MET A 32 8.11 5.79 -8.09
C MET A 32 6.63 5.92 -7.71
N TRP A 33 5.97 4.80 -7.51
CA TRP A 33 4.58 4.70 -7.08
C TRP A 33 4.45 3.62 -6.01
N TRP A 34 3.99 4.00 -4.81
CA TRP A 34 3.73 3.07 -3.71
C TRP A 34 2.29 2.57 -3.66
N ASN A 35 1.44 3.14 -4.49
CA ASN A 35 0.03 2.77 -4.61
C ASN A 35 -0.37 2.87 -6.10
N ARG A 36 -1.11 1.87 -6.57
CA ARG A 36 -1.68 1.83 -7.92
C ARG A 36 -3.11 1.31 -7.87
N VAL A 37 -3.85 1.48 -8.94
CA VAL A 37 -5.19 0.88 -9.10
C VAL A 37 -5.11 -0.11 -10.25
N VAL A 38 -5.65 -1.30 -10.03
CA VAL A 38 -5.78 -2.35 -11.05
C VAL A 38 -7.24 -2.75 -11.16
N THR A 39 -7.60 -3.51 -12.20
CA THR A 39 -8.96 -4.05 -12.41
C THR A 39 -8.96 -5.56 -12.49
N ASP A 40 -10.13 -6.19 -12.33
CA ASP A 40 -10.32 -7.64 -12.37
C ASP A 40 -9.76 -8.30 -13.61
N GLY A 41 -9.92 -7.64 -14.75
CA GLY A 41 -9.63 -8.23 -16.05
C GLY A 41 -8.17 -8.16 -16.43
N GLY A 42 -7.30 -7.54 -15.61
CA GLY A 42 -5.91 -7.44 -15.99
C GLY A 42 -5.02 -6.60 -15.10
N LYS A 43 -3.86 -6.27 -15.64
CA LYS A 43 -2.78 -5.55 -14.94
C LYS A 43 -3.02 -4.03 -14.84
N TYR A 44 -3.90 -3.50 -15.67
CA TYR A 44 -4.16 -2.06 -15.79
C TYR A 44 -5.55 -1.70 -15.26
N ALA A 45 -5.79 -0.42 -15.00
CA ALA A 45 -7.03 0.10 -14.43
C ALA A 45 -8.18 0.29 -15.46
N ASP A 46 -8.06 -0.32 -16.63
CA ASP A 46 -8.98 -0.16 -17.76
C ASP A 46 -9.50 -1.48 -18.33
N THR A 47 -9.16 -2.61 -17.71
CA THR A 47 -9.51 -3.93 -18.22
C THR A 47 -10.72 -4.49 -17.48
N ALA A 48 -11.81 -4.69 -18.24
CA ALA A 48 -13.02 -5.34 -17.73
C ALA A 48 -12.94 -6.86 -17.86
N ARG A 49 -13.75 -7.57 -17.08
CA ARG A 49 -13.99 -9.01 -17.22
C ARG A 49 -15.40 -9.29 -17.74
N GLY A 50 -15.62 -10.50 -18.24
CA GLY A 50 -16.90 -10.97 -18.74
C GLY A 50 -17.07 -10.78 -20.26
N ILE A 51 -18.26 -11.08 -20.75
CA ILE A 51 -18.63 -10.99 -22.17
C ILE A 51 -19.91 -10.18 -22.27
N TYR A 52 -19.96 -9.26 -23.23
CA TYR A 52 -21.17 -8.45 -23.49
C TYR A 52 -22.43 -9.33 -23.61
N PRO A 53 -23.55 -8.97 -22.97
CA PRO A 53 -23.80 -7.75 -22.20
C PRO A 53 -23.38 -7.80 -20.72
N ASN A 54 -22.83 -8.91 -20.23
CA ASN A 54 -22.48 -9.14 -18.83
C ASN A 54 -21.02 -8.76 -18.56
N VAL A 55 -20.70 -7.48 -18.75
CA VAL A 55 -19.35 -6.94 -18.52
C VAL A 55 -19.30 -6.26 -17.16
N VAL A 56 -18.26 -6.56 -16.37
CA VAL A 56 -18.02 -5.97 -15.06
C VAL A 56 -16.59 -5.44 -14.99
N MET A 57 -16.40 -4.33 -14.32
CA MET A 57 -15.08 -3.78 -14.01
C MET A 57 -15.04 -3.32 -12.56
N THR A 58 -14.27 -4.04 -11.74
CA THR A 58 -14.05 -3.73 -10.34
C THR A 58 -12.64 -3.15 -10.19
N HIS A 59 -12.50 -2.12 -9.40
CA HIS A 59 -11.23 -1.45 -9.17
C HIS A 59 -10.62 -1.86 -7.82
N TYR A 60 -9.36 -2.25 -7.86
CA TYR A 60 -8.58 -2.65 -6.68
C TYR A 60 -7.38 -1.70 -6.51
N PRO A 61 -7.45 -0.74 -5.58
CA PRO A 61 -6.27 0.01 -5.18
C PRO A 61 -5.27 -0.90 -4.46
N VAL A 62 -4.05 -1.02 -4.98
CA VAL A 62 -3.02 -1.93 -4.47
C VAL A 62 -1.83 -1.13 -3.95
N ASN A 63 -1.56 -1.27 -2.67
CA ASN A 63 -0.37 -0.77 -1.96
C ASN A 63 0.30 -1.95 -1.22
N CYS A 64 1.36 -1.70 -0.45
CA CYS A 64 1.92 -2.75 0.40
C CYS A 64 0.81 -3.33 1.29
N GLN A 65 0.74 -4.67 1.33
CA GLN A 65 -0.31 -5.38 2.06
C GLN A 65 0.00 -5.52 3.56
N HIS A 66 1.19 -5.09 4.01
CA HIS A 66 1.66 -5.17 5.39
C HIS A 66 1.36 -6.53 6.05
N CYS A 67 1.76 -7.58 5.36
CA CYS A 67 1.46 -8.97 5.67
C CYS A 67 1.87 -9.37 7.10
N GLU A 68 1.11 -10.24 7.75
CA GLU A 68 1.50 -10.85 9.03
C GLU A 68 2.71 -11.77 8.87
N LYS A 69 2.78 -12.46 7.72
CA LYS A 69 3.90 -13.33 7.32
C LYS A 69 4.59 -12.77 6.07
N PRO A 70 5.37 -11.68 6.20
CA PRO A 70 5.92 -11.00 5.04
C PRO A 70 7.06 -11.80 4.40
N ALA A 71 6.80 -12.39 3.23
CA ALA A 71 7.82 -13.10 2.47
C ALA A 71 9.04 -12.22 2.15
N CYS A 72 8.81 -10.93 1.95
CA CYS A 72 9.87 -9.96 1.70
C CYS A 72 10.78 -9.70 2.93
N ALA A 73 10.28 -9.87 4.16
CA ALA A 73 11.12 -9.80 5.36
C ALA A 73 11.93 -11.08 5.54
N ALA A 74 11.30 -12.25 5.31
CA ALA A 74 11.99 -13.52 5.36
C ALA A 74 13.14 -13.63 4.32
N ALA A 75 12.98 -12.98 3.17
CA ALA A 75 13.97 -12.97 2.10
C ALA A 75 15.07 -11.91 2.27
N CYS A 76 14.98 -11.00 3.24
CA CYS A 76 15.92 -9.90 3.36
C CYS A 76 17.22 -10.33 4.06
N PRO A 77 18.37 -10.35 3.36
CA PRO A 77 19.61 -10.86 3.93
C PRO A 77 20.22 -9.97 5.03
N THR A 78 19.87 -8.68 5.06
CA THR A 78 20.39 -7.71 6.03
C THR A 78 19.41 -7.41 7.16
N GLY A 79 18.19 -7.96 7.10
CA GLY A 79 17.12 -7.61 8.03
C GLY A 79 16.61 -6.16 7.88
N ALA A 80 16.92 -5.50 6.75
CA ALA A 80 16.41 -4.16 6.45
C ALA A 80 14.89 -4.13 6.28
N THR A 81 14.28 -5.23 5.83
CA THR A 81 12.83 -5.40 5.83
C THR A 81 12.45 -6.27 7.02
N TYR A 82 11.55 -5.79 7.85
CA TYR A 82 11.02 -6.53 9.00
C TYR A 82 9.56 -6.15 9.27
N ARG A 83 8.86 -6.95 10.05
CA ARG A 83 7.56 -6.60 10.59
C ARG A 83 7.75 -6.03 11.99
N ASP A 84 7.26 -4.85 12.21
CA ASP A 84 7.22 -4.25 13.53
C ASP A 84 6.19 -4.98 14.41
N GLU A 85 6.60 -5.46 15.56
CA GLU A 85 5.75 -6.29 16.43
C GLU A 85 4.69 -5.47 17.18
N GLU A 86 4.94 -4.18 17.41
CA GLU A 86 4.00 -3.32 18.13
C GLU A 86 2.85 -2.84 17.24
N THR A 87 3.15 -2.55 15.99
CA THR A 87 2.19 -1.94 15.04
C THR A 87 1.70 -2.90 13.97
N GLY A 88 2.37 -4.02 13.77
CA GLY A 88 2.10 -4.94 12.65
C GLY A 88 2.56 -4.44 11.29
N ILE A 89 3.13 -3.24 11.21
CA ILE A 89 3.58 -2.63 9.96
C ILE A 89 4.85 -3.32 9.46
N VAL A 90 4.88 -3.68 8.18
CA VAL A 90 6.12 -4.11 7.54
C VAL A 90 6.95 -2.87 7.24
N VAL A 91 8.11 -2.76 7.85
CA VAL A 91 9.05 -1.63 7.75
C VAL A 91 10.13 -1.93 6.72
N GLN A 92 10.68 -0.88 6.14
CA GLN A 92 11.88 -0.90 5.32
C GLN A 92 12.88 0.10 5.89
N ASP A 93 13.95 -0.40 6.47
CA ASP A 93 15.06 0.40 6.99
C ASP A 93 16.05 0.69 5.84
N THR A 94 16.07 1.93 5.39
CA THR A 94 16.92 2.36 4.28
C THR A 94 18.41 2.40 4.66
N GLU A 95 18.75 2.51 5.95
CA GLU A 95 20.15 2.51 6.41
C GLU A 95 20.79 1.11 6.31
N LYS A 96 19.97 0.05 6.49
CA LYS A 96 20.42 -1.34 6.38
C LYS A 96 20.24 -1.91 4.98
N CYS A 97 19.50 -1.22 4.11
CA CYS A 97 19.19 -1.70 2.77
C CYS A 97 20.41 -1.61 1.87
N ILE A 98 20.77 -2.73 1.24
CA ILE A 98 21.89 -2.82 0.28
C ILE A 98 21.42 -2.84 -1.18
N GLY A 99 20.13 -2.63 -1.46
CA GLY A 99 19.59 -2.57 -2.82
C GLY A 99 19.57 -3.88 -3.59
N CYS A 100 19.74 -5.04 -2.95
CA CYS A 100 19.86 -6.34 -3.63
C CYS A 100 18.62 -6.80 -4.41
N GLY A 101 17.44 -6.19 -4.20
CA GLY A 101 16.20 -6.50 -4.90
C GLY A 101 15.52 -7.81 -4.51
N THR A 102 16.07 -8.65 -3.64
CA THR A 102 15.49 -9.95 -3.25
C THR A 102 14.07 -9.80 -2.69
N CYS A 103 13.81 -8.77 -1.91
CA CYS A 103 12.49 -8.50 -1.36
C CYS A 103 11.46 -8.04 -2.42
N ILE A 104 11.90 -7.55 -3.57
CA ILE A 104 11.04 -7.23 -4.73
C ILE A 104 10.55 -8.54 -5.34
N GLN A 105 11.48 -9.48 -5.60
CA GLN A 105 11.18 -10.79 -6.18
C GLN A 105 10.29 -11.64 -5.26
N ALA A 106 10.49 -11.53 -3.94
CA ALA A 106 9.71 -12.27 -2.96
C ALA A 106 8.30 -11.68 -2.70
N CYS A 107 7.99 -10.49 -3.21
CA CYS A 107 6.69 -9.85 -2.98
C CYS A 107 5.66 -10.27 -4.03
N PRO A 108 4.63 -11.08 -3.70
CA PRO A 108 3.65 -11.51 -4.70
C PRO A 108 2.77 -10.37 -5.21
N TYR A 109 2.72 -9.24 -4.50
CA TYR A 109 1.89 -8.07 -4.87
C TYR A 109 2.61 -7.07 -5.76
N GLU A 110 3.91 -7.25 -6.04
CA GLU A 110 4.73 -6.35 -6.87
C GLU A 110 4.66 -4.87 -6.42
N VAL A 111 4.69 -4.63 -5.10
CA VAL A 111 4.50 -3.28 -4.50
C VAL A 111 5.79 -2.68 -3.92
N ARG A 112 6.93 -3.19 -4.33
CA ARG A 112 8.25 -2.70 -3.93
C ARG A 112 8.99 -2.17 -5.12
N THR A 113 9.67 -1.04 -4.94
CA THR A 113 10.41 -0.36 -6.00
C THR A 113 11.86 -0.13 -5.55
N LEU A 114 12.81 -0.48 -6.39
CA LEU A 114 14.22 -0.10 -6.22
C LEU A 114 14.42 1.34 -6.72
N ASN A 115 15.06 2.16 -5.93
CA ASN A 115 15.50 3.49 -6.32
C ASN A 115 16.90 3.38 -6.97
N GLU A 116 16.93 3.16 -8.29
CA GLU A 116 18.15 2.83 -9.05
C GLU A 116 19.07 4.03 -9.29
N GLY A 117 18.54 5.24 -9.17
CA GLY A 117 19.31 6.46 -9.45
C GLY A 117 18.98 7.61 -8.51
N GLU A 118 19.62 8.74 -8.70
CA GLU A 118 19.30 9.94 -7.93
C GLU A 118 17.82 10.31 -8.08
N PRO A 119 17.11 10.55 -6.96
CA PRO A 119 15.69 10.89 -7.01
C PRO A 119 15.44 12.14 -7.83
N ALA A 120 14.69 12.00 -8.92
CA ALA A 120 14.34 13.11 -9.81
C ALA A 120 12.88 13.55 -9.55
N TYR A 121 12.64 14.84 -9.50
CA TYR A 121 11.34 15.44 -9.20
C TYR A 121 10.90 16.37 -10.33
N ALA A 122 9.58 16.58 -10.46
CA ALA A 122 9.02 17.49 -11.44
C ALA A 122 9.24 18.98 -11.08
N VAL A 123 9.52 19.25 -9.81
CA VAL A 123 9.79 20.60 -9.27
C VAL A 123 11.03 20.54 -8.38
N ASP A 124 11.64 21.69 -8.13
CA ASP A 124 12.88 21.86 -7.36
C ASP A 124 12.64 22.06 -5.84
N PHE A 125 11.41 21.87 -5.39
CA PHE A 125 11.02 21.94 -4.00
C PHE A 125 10.18 20.73 -3.58
N PRO A 126 10.22 20.30 -2.30
CA PRO A 126 9.41 19.16 -1.85
C PRO A 126 7.92 19.51 -1.88
N LEU A 127 7.11 18.61 -2.46
CA LEU A 127 5.65 18.72 -2.51
C LEU A 127 4.97 18.01 -1.32
N GLY A 128 5.72 17.17 -0.62
CA GLY A 128 5.18 16.25 0.37
C GLY A 128 4.88 16.88 1.73
N ASP A 129 4.55 16.01 2.66
CA ASP A 129 4.46 16.37 4.07
C ASP A 129 5.83 16.89 4.55
N PHE A 130 5.84 17.79 5.54
CA PHE A 130 7.08 18.41 6.06
C PHE A 130 8.08 17.36 6.62
N ASP A 131 7.60 16.20 7.01
CA ASP A 131 8.38 15.05 7.47
C ASP A 131 8.27 13.83 6.54
N ALA A 132 8.01 14.07 5.26
CA ALA A 132 8.02 13.01 4.24
C ALA A 132 9.36 12.26 4.25
N PRO A 133 9.35 10.93 4.03
CA PRO A 133 10.58 10.15 4.06
C PRO A 133 11.56 10.62 2.98
N GLN A 134 12.84 10.57 3.30
CA GLN A 134 13.90 10.82 2.33
C GLN A 134 14.11 9.58 1.46
N HIS A 135 14.29 9.81 0.16
CA HIS A 135 14.52 8.76 -0.82
C HIS A 135 16.02 8.61 -1.09
N LYS A 136 16.55 7.40 -0.90
CA LYS A 136 17.99 7.11 -1.07
C LYS A 136 18.23 6.24 -2.30
N VAL A 137 19.30 6.54 -3.02
CA VAL A 137 19.78 5.70 -4.12
C VAL A 137 20.13 4.30 -3.62
N ASN A 138 19.89 3.30 -4.45
CA ASN A 138 20.16 1.89 -4.17
C ASN A 138 19.43 1.35 -2.93
N THR A 139 18.27 1.89 -2.60
CA THR A 139 17.38 1.33 -1.58
C THR A 139 16.03 0.91 -2.16
N VAL A 140 15.45 -0.12 -1.57
CA VAL A 140 14.11 -0.56 -1.92
C VAL A 140 13.09 0.17 -1.05
N GLU A 141 12.05 0.65 -1.68
CA GLU A 141 10.99 1.40 -1.02
C GLU A 141 9.59 0.81 -1.27
N LYS A 142 8.64 1.16 -0.44
CA LYS A 142 7.24 0.73 -0.51
C LYS A 142 6.35 1.60 0.36
N CYS A 143 5.05 1.45 0.24
CA CYS A 143 4.09 2.05 1.18
C CYS A 143 4.46 1.77 2.64
N THR A 144 4.46 2.83 3.47
CA THR A 144 4.77 2.80 4.91
C THR A 144 3.51 2.91 5.78
N PHE A 145 2.31 2.85 5.20
CA PHE A 145 1.05 3.28 5.81
C PHE A 145 1.09 4.76 6.26
N CYS A 146 1.95 5.58 5.65
CA CYS A 146 2.21 6.95 6.08
C CYS A 146 2.60 7.02 7.57
N GLY A 147 3.65 6.28 7.96
CA GLY A 147 4.09 6.15 9.35
C GLY A 147 4.32 7.48 10.07
N ASN A 148 4.81 8.51 9.35
CA ASN A 148 4.94 9.87 9.82
C ASN A 148 3.59 10.48 10.24
N ARG A 149 2.54 10.31 9.43
CA ARG A 149 1.19 10.82 9.71
C ARG A 149 0.53 10.09 10.88
N ILE A 150 0.58 8.76 10.86
CA ILE A 150 -0.04 7.97 11.95
C ILE A 150 0.64 8.22 13.30
N ALA A 151 1.95 8.50 13.32
CA ALA A 151 2.66 8.90 14.53
C ALA A 151 2.14 10.22 15.14
N ARG A 152 1.52 11.08 14.33
CA ARG A 152 0.84 12.31 14.75
C ARG A 152 -0.66 12.14 15.02
N GLY A 153 -1.18 10.90 14.94
CA GLY A 153 -2.61 10.61 15.09
C GLY A 153 -3.46 10.93 13.86
N GLU A 154 -2.81 11.15 12.70
CA GLU A 154 -3.49 11.38 11.43
C GLU A 154 -3.76 10.06 10.70
N VAL A 155 -4.64 10.07 9.72
CA VAL A 155 -4.90 8.90 8.86
C VAL A 155 -3.96 8.91 7.63
N PRO A 156 -3.74 7.74 6.97
CA PRO A 156 -2.98 7.69 5.73
C PRO A 156 -3.56 8.64 4.66
N ALA A 157 -2.70 9.36 3.94
CA ALA A 157 -3.10 10.34 2.93
C ALA A 157 -4.02 9.76 1.84
N CYS A 158 -3.80 8.52 1.45
CA CYS A 158 -4.64 7.83 0.46
C CYS A 158 -6.06 7.52 0.97
N MET A 159 -6.29 7.49 2.28
CA MET A 159 -7.62 7.43 2.89
C MET A 159 -8.23 8.83 2.97
N GLU A 160 -7.52 9.79 3.52
CA GLU A 160 -8.01 11.16 3.71
C GLU A 160 -8.49 11.81 2.42
N LEU A 161 -7.72 11.65 1.34
CA LEU A 161 -7.99 12.25 0.03
C LEU A 161 -8.82 11.33 -0.90
N CYS A 162 -9.41 10.26 -0.38
CA CYS A 162 -10.28 9.38 -1.17
C CYS A 162 -11.66 10.05 -1.39
N PRO A 163 -12.00 10.51 -2.61
CA PRO A 163 -13.28 11.18 -2.86
C PRO A 163 -14.48 10.24 -2.72
N GLY A 164 -14.28 8.94 -2.99
CA GLY A 164 -15.30 7.91 -2.84
C GLY A 164 -15.46 7.39 -1.40
N ARG A 165 -14.65 7.87 -0.45
CA ARG A 165 -14.65 7.36 0.93
C ARG A 165 -14.56 5.84 1.02
N ALA A 166 -13.85 5.21 0.08
CA ALA A 166 -13.76 3.77 -0.08
C ALA A 166 -12.72 3.10 0.83
N ARG A 167 -11.95 3.87 1.61
CA ARG A 167 -10.86 3.35 2.45
C ARG A 167 -11.14 3.58 3.91
N PHE A 168 -10.89 2.56 4.72
CA PHE A 168 -11.02 2.54 6.17
C PHE A 168 -9.69 2.12 6.77
N TRP A 169 -9.27 2.77 7.84
CA TRP A 169 -7.99 2.58 8.49
C TRP A 169 -8.15 2.40 9.99
N GLY A 170 -7.27 1.66 10.61
CA GLY A 170 -7.21 1.57 12.07
C GLY A 170 -6.49 0.33 12.57
N ASP A 171 -6.63 0.10 13.85
CA ASP A 171 -6.14 -1.09 14.55
C ASP A 171 -7.16 -2.24 14.37
N LEU A 172 -6.73 -3.33 13.75
CA LEU A 172 -7.55 -4.54 13.56
C LEU A 172 -7.85 -5.27 14.87
N ASP A 173 -7.06 -5.02 15.92
CA ASP A 173 -7.29 -5.60 17.25
C ASP A 173 -8.32 -4.78 18.07
N ASP A 174 -8.62 -3.54 17.65
CA ASP A 174 -9.65 -2.70 18.26
C ASP A 174 -10.99 -2.85 17.50
N PRO A 175 -12.03 -3.46 18.12
CA PRO A 175 -13.32 -3.61 17.47
C PRO A 175 -14.04 -2.27 17.22
N GLN A 176 -13.61 -1.17 17.85
CA GLN A 176 -14.18 0.16 17.66
C GLN A 176 -13.46 0.97 16.57
N SER A 177 -12.36 0.45 16.03
CA SER A 177 -11.65 1.12 14.93
C SER A 177 -12.51 1.16 13.66
N ASP A 178 -12.25 2.15 12.80
CA ASP A 178 -12.98 2.30 11.55
C ASP A 178 -12.80 1.09 10.62
N VAL A 179 -11.60 0.49 10.61
CA VAL A 179 -11.32 -0.69 9.79
C VAL A 179 -12.09 -1.91 10.29
N SER A 180 -12.13 -2.15 11.61
CA SER A 180 -12.83 -3.29 12.20
C SER A 180 -14.34 -3.19 11.98
N ARG A 181 -14.93 -2.01 12.21
CA ARG A 181 -16.33 -1.74 11.91
C ARG A 181 -16.68 -1.90 10.43
N ALA A 182 -15.75 -1.50 9.54
CA ALA A 182 -15.99 -1.63 8.11
C ALA A 182 -16.02 -3.09 7.65
N ILE A 183 -15.27 -3.96 8.32
CA ILE A 183 -15.18 -5.40 8.01
C ILE A 183 -16.32 -6.18 8.66
N GLU A 184 -16.81 -5.74 9.82
CA GLU A 184 -17.79 -6.46 10.62
C GLU A 184 -19.06 -6.78 9.82
N GLY A 185 -19.42 -8.07 9.75
CA GLY A 185 -20.62 -8.57 9.08
C GLY A 185 -20.62 -8.43 7.55
N ARG A 186 -19.49 -8.07 6.94
CA ARG A 186 -19.36 -7.94 5.48
C ARG A 186 -18.53 -9.05 4.87
N GLU A 187 -18.83 -9.40 3.64
CA GLU A 187 -17.98 -10.29 2.84
C GLU A 187 -16.69 -9.56 2.49
N THR A 188 -15.56 -10.23 2.76
CA THR A 188 -14.22 -9.68 2.55
C THR A 188 -13.35 -10.65 1.78
N MET A 189 -12.43 -10.13 1.00
CA MET A 189 -11.34 -10.89 0.38
C MET A 189 -9.99 -10.24 0.69
N ARG A 190 -8.93 -11.00 0.59
CA ARG A 190 -7.54 -10.51 0.55
C ARG A 190 -6.92 -10.91 -0.77
N LEU A 191 -6.01 -10.08 -1.28
CA LEU A 191 -5.32 -10.40 -2.52
C LEU A 191 -4.37 -11.58 -2.30
N LEU A 192 -4.34 -12.52 -3.26
CA LEU A 192 -3.40 -13.66 -3.30
C LEU A 192 -3.31 -14.39 -1.95
N GLU A 193 -4.45 -14.76 -1.39
CA GLU A 193 -4.54 -15.43 -0.08
C GLU A 193 -3.81 -16.78 -0.08
N GLU A 194 -3.78 -17.43 -1.24
CA GLU A 194 -3.07 -18.70 -1.53
C GLU A 194 -1.55 -18.61 -1.31
N GLU A 195 -0.96 -17.43 -1.40
CA GLU A 195 0.47 -17.19 -1.13
C GLU A 195 0.83 -17.28 0.37
N GLY A 196 -0.17 -17.37 1.24
CA GLY A 196 -0.01 -17.59 2.67
C GLY A 196 0.64 -16.46 3.46
N THR A 197 0.78 -15.29 2.85
CA THR A 197 1.44 -14.12 3.45
C THR A 197 0.57 -13.39 4.49
N LYS A 198 -0.73 -13.68 4.53
CA LYS A 198 -1.74 -13.07 5.41
C LYS A 198 -1.74 -11.54 5.34
N PRO A 199 -2.28 -10.94 4.28
CA PRO A 199 -2.41 -9.48 4.15
C PRO A 199 -3.18 -8.82 5.29
N SER A 200 -2.76 -7.60 5.70
CA SER A 200 -3.52 -6.71 6.60
C SER A 200 -4.37 -5.69 5.83
N VAL A 201 -4.50 -5.86 4.52
CA VAL A 201 -5.40 -5.07 3.67
C VAL A 201 -6.53 -5.97 3.19
N TYR A 202 -7.77 -5.57 3.50
CA TYR A 202 -9.00 -6.26 3.15
C TYR A 202 -9.73 -5.53 2.05
N TYR A 203 -10.41 -6.27 1.19
CA TYR A 203 -11.32 -5.72 0.18
C TYR A 203 -12.73 -6.18 0.52
N LEU A 204 -13.64 -5.21 0.67
CA LEU A 204 -15.06 -5.45 0.92
C LEU A 204 -15.75 -5.65 -0.45
N VAL A 205 -16.41 -6.78 -0.65
CA VAL A 205 -16.97 -7.22 -1.93
C VAL A 205 -18.49 -7.35 -1.90
#